data_7b8ea01dda013f88e55989a61557f8be
#
_entry.id   7b8ea01dda013f88e55989a61557f8be
#
_cell.length_a   1.000
_cell.length_b   1.000
_cell.length_c   1.000
_cell.angle_alpha   90.00
_cell.angle_beta   90.00
_cell.angle_gamma   90.00
#
_symmetry.space_group_name_H-M   'P 1'
#
loop_
_entity.id
_entity.type
_entity.pdbx_description
1 polymer ?
#
loop_
_entity_poly.entity_id
_entity_poly.type
_entity_poly.pdbx_seq_one_letter_code
_entity_poly.pdbx_strand_id
1 'polypeptide(L)'
;LTHTPPEHRPLNTVFQNYTLFPHMSVFDNVAYGLKMEKRPKQEIRERVEDALAMVQLEDFARRKPHQLSGGQQQRVAIARAVVKRPKVLLLDEPLSALDYKLRRTMQVELKRLQRELGITFVFVTHDQEEALSMSDRVVVLKDGLIQQLGTPREVYERPANLFTARFVGETNFFPGRVDAANGDDTITVDVFGLKRTFRKPDFPVSGGQSLHVLLRPEDIRVLAPDDEDGVAGKIVERNYKGSTLDSVIHLEDGTEVLASEFFDEDDPTFDYRLGEPVKVSWVDGWEWLLPTEPEALPEEEGTDA
;
A
#
# COMPACT_ATOMS: atom_id res chain seq x y z
N LEU A 1 -6.47 -15.97 21.79
CA LEU A 1 -5.95 -16.92 20.77
C LEU A 1 -4.58 -17.51 21.14
N THR A 2 -3.79 -16.83 21.98
CA THR A 2 -2.40 -17.23 22.32
C THR A 2 -2.33 -18.66 22.92
N HIS A 3 -3.30 -19.04 23.76
CA HIS A 3 -3.36 -20.36 24.38
C HIS A 3 -4.26 -21.37 23.64
N THR A 4 -4.85 -20.96 22.50
CA THR A 4 -5.71 -21.86 21.72
C THR A 4 -4.86 -22.64 20.70
N PRO A 5 -4.89 -23.99 20.67
CA PRO A 5 -4.21 -24.78 19.66
C PRO A 5 -4.58 -24.33 18.25
N PRO A 6 -3.65 -24.35 17.28
CA PRO A 6 -3.88 -23.84 15.92
C PRO A 6 -5.13 -24.41 15.24
N GLU A 7 -5.40 -25.71 15.40
CA GLU A 7 -6.54 -26.42 14.81
C GLU A 7 -7.90 -25.96 15.35
N HIS A 8 -7.93 -25.32 16.52
CA HIS A 8 -9.14 -24.81 17.17
C HIS A 8 -9.32 -23.30 17.03
N ARG A 9 -8.38 -22.62 16.38
CA ARG A 9 -8.50 -21.19 16.13
C ARG A 9 -9.53 -20.93 15.02
N PRO A 10 -10.40 -19.92 15.14
CA PRO A 10 -11.39 -19.59 14.12
C PRO A 10 -10.78 -18.83 12.94
N LEU A 11 -9.58 -19.21 12.54
CA LEU A 11 -8.83 -18.62 11.43
C LEU A 11 -8.18 -19.71 10.59
N ASN A 12 -7.95 -19.40 9.31
CA ASN A 12 -7.16 -20.23 8.40
C ASN A 12 -6.12 -19.39 7.67
N THR A 13 -5.06 -20.04 7.21
CA THR A 13 -3.95 -19.38 6.50
C THR A 13 -3.83 -19.95 5.09
N VAL A 14 -3.66 -19.07 4.12
CA VAL A 14 -3.20 -19.38 2.76
C VAL A 14 -1.75 -18.91 2.66
N PHE A 15 -0.84 -19.84 2.46
CA PHE A 15 0.59 -19.56 2.34
C PHE A 15 0.96 -19.16 0.90
N GLN A 16 2.06 -18.46 0.73
CA GLN A 16 2.60 -17.97 -0.53
C GLN A 16 2.66 -19.05 -1.65
N ASN A 17 3.05 -20.28 -1.31
CA ASN A 17 3.15 -21.40 -2.26
C ASN A 17 1.85 -22.24 -2.35
N TYR A 18 0.72 -21.70 -1.87
CA TYR A 18 -0.60 -22.34 -1.82
C TYR A 18 -0.65 -23.68 -1.07
N THR A 19 0.46 -24.39 -0.90
CA THR A 19 0.65 -25.64 -0.18
C THR A 19 -0.46 -26.68 -0.41
N LEU A 20 -0.89 -26.84 -1.68
CA LEU A 20 -1.87 -27.88 -2.03
C LEU A 20 -1.25 -29.28 -1.92
N PHE A 21 -2.05 -30.25 -1.50
CA PHE A 21 -1.66 -31.65 -1.47
C PHE A 21 -1.56 -32.20 -2.90
N PRO A 22 -0.36 -32.48 -3.44
CA PRO A 22 -0.19 -32.77 -4.87
C PRO A 22 -0.80 -34.11 -5.32
N HIS A 23 -0.97 -35.03 -4.39
CA HIS A 23 -1.54 -36.37 -4.62
C HIS A 23 -3.05 -36.39 -4.57
N MET A 24 -3.68 -35.35 -4.00
CA MET A 24 -5.14 -35.22 -3.85
C MET A 24 -5.76 -34.48 -5.04
N SER A 25 -7.03 -34.79 -5.33
CA SER A 25 -7.83 -33.99 -6.24
C SER A 25 -8.13 -32.59 -5.66
N VAL A 26 -8.63 -31.67 -6.49
CA VAL A 26 -9.16 -30.37 -6.04
C VAL A 26 -10.23 -30.55 -4.98
N PHE A 27 -11.20 -31.43 -5.24
CA PHE A 27 -12.25 -31.77 -4.27
C PHE A 27 -11.67 -32.25 -2.94
N ASP A 28 -10.70 -33.18 -2.97
CA ASP A 28 -10.11 -33.73 -1.75
C ASP A 28 -9.25 -32.71 -1.00
N ASN A 29 -8.57 -31.81 -1.70
CA ASN A 29 -7.86 -30.70 -1.10
C ASN A 29 -8.81 -29.81 -0.29
N VAL A 30 -9.93 -29.41 -0.88
CA VAL A 30 -10.94 -28.57 -0.21
C VAL A 30 -11.62 -29.34 0.92
N ALA A 31 -11.97 -30.62 0.71
CA ALA A 31 -12.63 -31.46 1.70
C ALA A 31 -11.76 -31.80 2.92
N TYR A 32 -10.43 -31.65 2.83
CA TYR A 32 -9.49 -32.17 3.81
C TYR A 32 -9.80 -31.76 5.24
N GLY A 33 -9.98 -30.45 5.48
CA GLY A 33 -10.28 -29.93 6.82
C GLY A 33 -11.58 -30.47 7.41
N LEU A 34 -12.63 -30.59 6.60
CA LEU A 34 -13.92 -31.14 7.03
C LEU A 34 -13.83 -32.66 7.33
N LYS A 35 -12.99 -33.39 6.57
CA LYS A 35 -12.72 -34.81 6.85
C LYS A 35 -12.01 -35.00 8.20
N MET A 36 -11.05 -34.11 8.51
CA MET A 36 -10.35 -34.13 9.82
C MET A 36 -11.31 -33.83 10.98
N GLU A 37 -12.31 -32.97 10.76
CA GLU A 37 -13.39 -32.70 11.72
C GLU A 37 -14.43 -33.82 11.79
N LYS A 38 -14.26 -34.89 11.02
CA LYS A 38 -15.20 -36.04 10.96
C LYS A 38 -16.64 -35.64 10.62
N ARG A 39 -16.82 -34.62 9.76
CA ARG A 39 -18.15 -34.21 9.32
C ARG A 39 -18.84 -35.30 8.49
N PRO A 40 -20.18 -35.34 8.45
CA PRO A 40 -20.93 -36.26 7.61
C PRO A 40 -20.57 -36.11 6.13
N LYS A 41 -20.53 -37.21 5.38
CA LYS A 41 -20.14 -37.22 3.96
C LYS A 41 -20.99 -36.29 3.10
N GLN A 42 -22.28 -36.20 3.39
CA GLN A 42 -23.19 -35.31 2.67
C GLN A 42 -22.87 -33.84 2.93
N GLU A 43 -22.64 -33.45 4.18
CA GLU A 43 -22.23 -32.08 4.55
C GLU A 43 -20.90 -31.69 3.89
N ILE A 44 -19.93 -32.63 3.87
CA ILE A 44 -18.65 -32.41 3.19
C ILE A 44 -18.87 -32.08 1.71
N ARG A 45 -19.72 -32.91 1.04
CA ARG A 45 -19.98 -32.73 -0.39
C ARG A 45 -20.62 -31.38 -0.68
N GLU A 46 -21.69 -31.03 0.03
CA GLU A 46 -22.41 -29.76 -0.15
C GLU A 46 -21.49 -28.58 0.08
N ARG A 47 -20.74 -28.55 1.19
CA ARG A 47 -19.83 -27.42 1.48
C ARG A 47 -18.67 -27.30 0.49
N VAL A 48 -18.15 -28.41 -0.03
CA VAL A 48 -17.08 -28.39 -1.03
C VAL A 48 -17.61 -27.92 -2.37
N GLU A 49 -18.79 -28.37 -2.78
CA GLU A 49 -19.45 -27.90 -4.01
C GLU A 49 -19.72 -26.39 -3.93
N ASP A 50 -20.26 -25.89 -2.81
CA ASP A 50 -20.46 -24.44 -2.56
C ASP A 50 -19.12 -23.66 -2.62
N ALA A 51 -18.08 -24.19 -1.96
CA ALA A 51 -16.77 -23.50 -1.96
C ALA A 51 -16.10 -23.48 -3.34
N LEU A 52 -16.28 -24.54 -4.14
CA LEU A 52 -15.77 -24.57 -5.52
C LEU A 52 -16.57 -23.68 -6.45
N ALA A 53 -17.88 -23.59 -6.30
CA ALA A 53 -18.73 -22.68 -7.05
C ALA A 53 -18.34 -21.21 -6.79
N MET A 54 -18.12 -20.86 -5.52
CA MET A 54 -17.69 -19.51 -5.11
C MET A 54 -16.40 -19.07 -5.81
N VAL A 55 -15.45 -19.98 -6.03
CA VAL A 55 -14.18 -19.70 -6.70
C VAL A 55 -14.20 -20.04 -8.20
N GLN A 56 -15.35 -20.44 -8.77
CA GLN A 56 -15.55 -20.79 -10.18
C GLN A 56 -14.65 -21.96 -10.64
N LEU A 57 -14.59 -23.01 -9.85
CA LEU A 57 -13.77 -24.21 -10.10
C LEU A 57 -14.56 -25.53 -10.03
N GLU A 58 -15.88 -25.53 -10.21
CA GLU A 58 -16.75 -26.71 -10.17
C GLU A 58 -16.28 -27.79 -11.14
N ASP A 59 -15.97 -27.39 -12.38
CA ASP A 59 -15.54 -28.31 -13.44
C ASP A 59 -14.14 -28.91 -13.20
N PHE A 60 -13.40 -28.34 -12.26
CA PHE A 60 -12.03 -28.74 -11.94
C PHE A 60 -11.94 -29.68 -10.73
N ALA A 61 -13.06 -30.04 -10.10
CA ALA A 61 -13.14 -30.81 -8.86
C ALA A 61 -12.31 -32.11 -8.89
N ARG A 62 -12.24 -32.80 -10.05
CA ARG A 62 -11.51 -34.07 -10.23
C ARG A 62 -10.04 -33.90 -10.62
N ARG A 63 -9.60 -32.70 -11.00
CA ARG A 63 -8.21 -32.44 -11.40
C ARG A 63 -7.27 -32.47 -10.19
N LYS A 64 -5.99 -32.69 -10.48
CA LYS A 64 -4.90 -32.58 -9.49
C LYS A 64 -4.21 -31.22 -9.61
N PRO A 65 -3.51 -30.73 -8.57
CA PRO A 65 -2.83 -29.42 -8.59
C PRO A 65 -1.94 -29.17 -9.79
N HIS A 66 -1.16 -30.15 -10.24
CA HIS A 66 -0.28 -30.01 -11.40
C HIS A 66 -1.01 -29.81 -12.75
N GLN A 67 -2.31 -29.98 -12.79
CA GLN A 67 -3.17 -29.77 -13.98
C GLN A 67 -3.84 -28.40 -13.97
N LEU A 68 -3.46 -27.51 -13.02
CA LEU A 68 -4.04 -26.20 -12.79
C LEU A 68 -3.01 -25.11 -13.06
N SER A 69 -3.45 -23.95 -13.54
CA SER A 69 -2.64 -22.73 -13.56
C SER A 69 -2.40 -22.22 -12.11
N GLY A 70 -1.39 -21.34 -11.93
CA GLY A 70 -1.09 -20.74 -10.63
C GLY A 70 -2.30 -20.06 -9.99
N GLY A 71 -3.06 -19.26 -10.76
CA GLY A 71 -4.28 -18.62 -10.27
C GLY A 71 -5.40 -19.61 -9.89
N GLN A 72 -5.52 -20.75 -10.62
CA GLN A 72 -6.44 -21.80 -10.25
C GLN A 72 -6.00 -22.51 -8.97
N GLN A 73 -4.70 -22.78 -8.78
CA GLN A 73 -4.18 -23.35 -7.55
C GLN A 73 -4.44 -22.44 -6.34
N GLN A 74 -4.26 -21.14 -6.51
CA GLN A 74 -4.58 -20.14 -5.50
C GLN A 74 -6.06 -20.18 -5.10
N ARG A 75 -6.97 -20.20 -6.07
CA ARG A 75 -8.41 -20.32 -5.81
C ARG A 75 -8.76 -21.60 -5.07
N VAL A 76 -8.12 -22.72 -5.39
CA VAL A 76 -8.28 -23.98 -4.62
C VAL A 76 -7.81 -23.82 -3.18
N ALA A 77 -6.67 -23.16 -2.95
CA ALA A 77 -6.17 -22.91 -1.60
C ALA A 77 -7.13 -22.04 -0.78
N ILE A 78 -7.71 -21.01 -1.41
CA ILE A 78 -8.73 -20.17 -0.79
C ILE A 78 -9.99 -21.00 -0.48
N ALA A 79 -10.51 -21.76 -1.44
CA ALA A 79 -11.66 -22.63 -1.21
C ALA A 79 -11.44 -23.60 -0.04
N ARG A 80 -10.24 -24.20 0.04
CA ARG A 80 -9.83 -25.06 1.16
C ARG A 80 -9.80 -24.30 2.49
N ALA A 81 -9.39 -23.03 2.47
CA ALA A 81 -9.31 -22.23 3.67
C ALA A 81 -10.70 -21.76 4.16
N VAL A 82 -11.62 -21.44 3.24
CA VAL A 82 -12.94 -20.90 3.59
C VAL A 82 -14.02 -21.95 3.84
N VAL A 83 -13.83 -23.20 3.37
CA VAL A 83 -14.82 -24.29 3.52
C VAL A 83 -15.20 -24.57 4.98
N LYS A 84 -14.30 -24.29 5.91
CA LYS A 84 -14.54 -24.39 7.37
C LYS A 84 -15.28 -23.17 7.94
N ARG A 85 -15.57 -22.16 7.14
CA ARG A 85 -16.21 -20.90 7.55
C ARG A 85 -15.44 -20.20 8.68
N PRO A 86 -14.15 -19.85 8.48
CA PRO A 86 -13.37 -19.14 9.48
C PRO A 86 -13.93 -17.72 9.68
N LYS A 87 -13.60 -17.09 10.82
CA LYS A 87 -13.87 -15.66 11.03
C LYS A 87 -12.83 -14.75 10.39
N VAL A 88 -11.59 -15.27 10.26
CA VAL A 88 -10.45 -14.53 9.71
C VAL A 88 -9.71 -15.45 8.73
N LEU A 89 -9.38 -14.90 7.56
CA LEU A 89 -8.50 -15.51 6.57
C LEU A 89 -7.19 -14.74 6.50
N LEU A 90 -6.09 -15.41 6.83
CA LEU A 90 -4.73 -14.87 6.69
C LEU A 90 -4.20 -15.26 5.30
N LEU A 91 -3.68 -14.29 4.57
CA LEU A 91 -3.13 -14.46 3.22
C LEU A 91 -1.68 -13.93 3.25
N ASP A 92 -0.73 -14.86 3.17
CA ASP A 92 0.69 -14.55 3.22
C ASP A 92 1.22 -14.42 1.80
N GLU A 93 1.50 -13.20 1.36
CA GLU A 93 1.95 -12.83 0.02
C GLU A 93 1.18 -13.54 -1.12
N PRO A 94 -0.16 -13.48 -1.13
CA PRO A 94 -0.94 -14.34 -2.01
C PRO A 94 -0.75 -14.07 -3.50
N LEU A 95 -0.25 -12.89 -3.89
CA LEU A 95 -0.14 -12.45 -5.28
C LEU A 95 1.31 -12.33 -5.79
N SER A 96 2.31 -12.54 -4.92
CA SER A 96 3.73 -12.31 -5.22
C SER A 96 4.27 -13.13 -6.40
N ALA A 97 3.76 -14.35 -6.61
CA ALA A 97 4.22 -15.26 -7.67
C ALA A 97 3.49 -15.06 -9.02
N LEU A 98 2.60 -14.07 -9.13
CA LEU A 98 1.78 -13.85 -10.33
C LEU A 98 2.35 -12.76 -11.24
N ASP A 99 2.20 -12.94 -12.56
CA ASP A 99 2.46 -11.87 -13.52
C ASP A 99 1.47 -10.69 -13.32
N TYR A 100 1.82 -9.52 -13.85
CA TYR A 100 1.06 -8.29 -13.67
C TYR A 100 -0.43 -8.40 -14.04
N LYS A 101 -0.75 -9.00 -15.20
CA LYS A 101 -2.13 -9.10 -15.68
C LYS A 101 -2.96 -10.04 -14.79
N LEU A 102 -2.38 -11.18 -14.42
CA LEU A 102 -3.03 -12.15 -13.55
C LEU A 102 -3.18 -11.59 -12.14
N ARG A 103 -2.18 -10.87 -11.63
CA ARG A 103 -2.22 -10.19 -10.33
C ARG A 103 -3.40 -9.23 -10.25
N ARG A 104 -3.56 -8.33 -11.22
CA ARG A 104 -4.70 -7.40 -11.30
C ARG A 104 -6.05 -8.13 -11.29
N THR A 105 -6.17 -9.20 -12.07
CA THR A 105 -7.40 -10.02 -12.09
C THR A 105 -7.67 -10.63 -10.72
N MET A 106 -6.65 -11.17 -10.07
CA MET A 106 -6.78 -11.80 -8.75
C MET A 106 -7.07 -10.80 -7.63
N GLN A 107 -6.56 -9.58 -7.69
CA GLN A 107 -6.93 -8.51 -6.75
C GLN A 107 -8.45 -8.25 -6.77
N VAL A 108 -9.03 -8.11 -7.96
CA VAL A 108 -10.48 -7.92 -8.13
C VAL A 108 -11.27 -9.11 -7.58
N GLU A 109 -10.83 -10.34 -7.90
CA GLU A 109 -11.46 -11.57 -7.44
C GLU A 109 -11.40 -11.71 -5.91
N LEU A 110 -10.26 -11.44 -5.28
CA LEU A 110 -10.10 -11.52 -3.83
C LEU A 110 -10.99 -10.49 -3.11
N LYS A 111 -11.09 -9.27 -3.63
CA LYS A 111 -12.02 -8.26 -3.09
C LYS A 111 -13.48 -8.71 -3.21
N ARG A 112 -13.86 -9.31 -4.34
CA ARG A 112 -15.18 -9.86 -4.54
C ARG A 112 -15.48 -10.95 -3.52
N LEU A 113 -14.58 -11.92 -3.39
CA LEU A 113 -14.69 -13.03 -2.44
C LEU A 113 -14.78 -12.55 -0.99
N GLN A 114 -14.00 -11.56 -0.60
CA GLN A 114 -14.04 -10.98 0.74
C GLN A 114 -15.44 -10.41 1.06
N ARG A 115 -16.04 -9.67 0.08
CA ARG A 115 -17.40 -9.11 0.24
C ARG A 115 -18.46 -10.21 0.31
N GLU A 116 -18.38 -11.22 -0.55
CA GLU A 116 -19.35 -12.34 -0.60
C GLU A 116 -19.29 -13.17 0.67
N LEU A 117 -18.10 -13.39 1.23
CA LEU A 117 -17.90 -14.16 2.45
C LEU A 117 -18.28 -13.39 3.73
N GLY A 118 -18.14 -12.06 3.72
CA GLY A 118 -18.39 -11.22 4.89
C GLY A 118 -17.45 -11.51 6.07
N ILE A 119 -16.24 -12.06 5.81
CA ILE A 119 -15.23 -12.37 6.83
C ILE A 119 -14.05 -11.40 6.73
N THR A 120 -13.26 -11.31 7.79
CA THR A 120 -12.06 -10.49 7.81
C THR A 120 -10.94 -11.18 7.04
N PHE A 121 -10.36 -10.46 6.06
CA PHE A 121 -9.12 -10.85 5.41
C PHE A 121 -7.96 -10.05 5.99
N VAL A 122 -6.85 -10.71 6.26
CA VAL A 122 -5.58 -10.08 6.63
C VAL A 122 -4.55 -10.46 5.58
N PHE A 123 -4.11 -9.48 4.81
CA PHE A 123 -3.08 -9.65 3.79
C PHE A 123 -1.73 -9.26 4.35
N VAL A 124 -0.73 -10.08 4.15
CA VAL A 124 0.68 -9.71 4.30
C VAL A 124 1.24 -9.54 2.90
N THR A 125 1.77 -8.39 2.60
CA THR A 125 2.38 -8.09 1.30
C THR A 125 3.53 -7.09 1.47
N HIS A 126 4.49 -7.14 0.58
CA HIS A 126 5.51 -6.12 0.40
C HIS A 126 5.20 -5.18 -0.79
N ASP A 127 4.12 -5.44 -1.52
CA ASP A 127 3.64 -4.61 -2.61
C ASP A 127 2.72 -3.51 -2.06
N GLN A 128 3.15 -2.26 -2.22
CA GLN A 128 2.45 -1.09 -1.70
C GLN A 128 1.13 -0.86 -2.44
N GLU A 129 1.10 -1.09 -3.77
CA GLU A 129 -0.11 -0.94 -4.58
C GLU A 129 -1.18 -1.93 -4.12
N GLU A 130 -0.80 -3.17 -3.78
CA GLU A 130 -1.72 -4.16 -3.21
C GLU A 130 -2.28 -3.68 -1.87
N ALA A 131 -1.41 -3.24 -0.95
CA ALA A 131 -1.83 -2.79 0.37
C ALA A 131 -2.82 -1.62 0.27
N LEU A 132 -2.52 -0.62 -0.54
CA LEU A 132 -3.34 0.59 -0.69
C LEU A 132 -4.65 0.31 -1.45
N SER A 133 -4.62 -0.51 -2.52
CA SER A 133 -5.79 -0.74 -3.38
C SER A 133 -6.77 -1.76 -2.83
N MET A 134 -6.31 -2.73 -2.02
CA MET A 134 -7.12 -3.86 -1.59
C MET A 134 -7.68 -3.73 -0.18
N SER A 135 -7.06 -2.97 0.70
CA SER A 135 -7.37 -2.96 2.13
C SER A 135 -8.32 -1.85 2.54
N ASP A 136 -9.12 -2.09 3.58
CA ASP A 136 -9.88 -1.05 4.29
C ASP A 136 -8.99 -0.36 5.34
N ARG A 137 -8.01 -1.08 5.88
CA ARG A 137 -7.00 -0.59 6.82
C ARG A 137 -5.64 -1.18 6.49
N VAL A 138 -4.60 -0.36 6.62
CA VAL A 138 -3.19 -0.71 6.40
C VAL A 138 -2.43 -0.60 7.72
N VAL A 139 -1.60 -1.60 7.98
CA VAL A 139 -0.63 -1.59 9.10
C VAL A 139 0.76 -1.59 8.49
N VAL A 140 1.55 -0.57 8.79
CA VAL A 140 2.97 -0.50 8.43
C VAL A 140 3.80 -1.03 9.58
N LEU A 141 4.65 -2.01 9.29
CA LEU A 141 5.51 -2.68 10.27
C LEU A 141 6.99 -2.43 9.96
N LYS A 142 7.78 -2.16 10.98
CA LYS A 142 9.25 -2.13 10.91
C LYS A 142 9.83 -2.79 12.15
N ASP A 143 10.76 -3.71 11.98
CA ASP A 143 11.47 -4.38 13.06
C ASP A 143 10.55 -5.00 14.14
N GLY A 144 9.39 -5.51 13.71
CA GLY A 144 8.36 -6.08 14.61
C GLY A 144 7.47 -5.07 15.30
N LEU A 145 7.67 -3.77 15.10
CA LEU A 145 6.88 -2.68 15.68
C LEU A 145 5.92 -2.06 14.66
N ILE A 146 4.72 -1.73 15.11
CA ILE A 146 3.75 -0.99 14.31
C ILE A 146 4.21 0.47 14.21
N GLN A 147 4.45 0.92 12.98
CA GLN A 147 4.82 2.31 12.69
C GLN A 147 3.57 3.18 12.47
N GLN A 148 2.57 2.62 11.81
CA GLN A 148 1.30 3.30 11.59
C GLN A 148 0.19 2.28 11.32
N LEU A 149 -1.02 2.64 11.72
CA LEU A 149 -2.26 1.95 11.39
C LEU A 149 -3.28 2.99 10.97
N GLY A 150 -3.83 2.86 9.77
CA GLY A 150 -4.80 3.81 9.23
C GLY A 150 -5.54 3.27 8.01
N THR A 151 -6.38 4.10 7.42
CA THR A 151 -6.91 3.84 6.07
C THR A 151 -5.78 3.98 5.03
N PRO A 152 -5.90 3.39 3.83
CA PRO A 152 -4.92 3.57 2.75
C PRO A 152 -4.57 5.05 2.52
N ARG A 153 -5.59 5.90 2.48
CA ARG A 153 -5.42 7.33 2.28
C ARG A 153 -4.65 8.02 3.41
N GLU A 154 -4.96 7.70 4.67
CA GLU A 154 -4.23 8.25 5.82
C GLU A 154 -2.76 7.83 5.83
N VAL A 155 -2.48 6.56 5.51
CA VAL A 155 -1.10 6.04 5.50
C VAL A 155 -0.28 6.67 4.36
N TYR A 156 -0.89 6.95 3.22
CA TYR A 156 -0.24 7.55 2.06
C TYR A 156 -0.08 9.07 2.17
N GLU A 157 -1.18 9.80 2.44
CA GLU A 157 -1.19 11.27 2.47
C GLU A 157 -0.68 11.86 3.79
N ARG A 158 -0.83 11.11 4.90
CA ARG A 158 -0.51 11.58 6.26
C ARG A 158 0.34 10.56 7.02
N PRO A 159 1.55 10.25 6.51
CA PRO A 159 2.43 9.30 7.18
C PRO A 159 2.82 9.82 8.56
N ALA A 160 2.85 8.91 9.54
CA ALA A 160 3.17 9.25 10.93
C ALA A 160 4.65 9.60 11.14
N ASN A 161 5.54 9.10 10.27
CA ASN A 161 6.98 9.30 10.37
C ASN A 161 7.67 9.17 9.00
N LEU A 162 8.95 9.54 8.95
CA LEU A 162 9.78 9.47 7.74
C LEU A 162 9.89 8.05 7.17
N PHE A 163 9.91 7.03 8.03
CA PHE A 163 9.96 5.65 7.57
C PHE A 163 8.70 5.29 6.79
N THR A 164 7.53 5.53 7.36
CA THR A 164 6.25 5.25 6.69
C THR A 164 6.15 6.01 5.38
N ALA A 165 6.52 7.29 5.37
CA ALA A 165 6.48 8.12 4.19
C ALA A 165 7.30 7.54 3.02
N ARG A 166 8.54 7.11 3.30
CA ARG A 166 9.45 6.49 2.31
C ARG A 166 9.05 5.07 1.93
N PHE A 167 8.45 4.34 2.87
CA PHE A 167 8.08 2.94 2.65
C PHE A 167 6.81 2.78 1.82
N VAL A 168 5.89 3.77 1.84
CA VAL A 168 4.55 3.64 1.24
C VAL A 168 4.44 4.35 -0.13
N GLY A 169 5.53 4.76 -0.73
CA GLY A 169 5.58 5.38 -2.05
C GLY A 169 6.77 6.30 -2.23
N GLU A 170 6.99 6.69 -3.46
CA GLU A 170 7.98 7.71 -3.79
C GLU A 170 7.56 9.03 -3.16
N THR A 171 8.56 9.82 -2.72
CA THR A 171 8.26 11.06 -1.99
C THR A 171 9.43 12.03 -2.03
N ASN A 172 9.13 13.31 -2.12
CA ASN A 172 10.07 14.39 -1.94
C ASN A 172 10.06 14.83 -0.48
N PHE A 173 11.24 15.06 0.09
CA PHE A 173 11.42 15.66 1.40
C PHE A 173 12.19 16.94 1.26
N PHE A 174 11.51 18.06 1.45
CA PHE A 174 12.15 19.37 1.41
C PHE A 174 12.49 19.84 2.82
N PRO A 175 13.69 20.39 3.03
CA PRO A 175 14.02 21.03 4.28
C PRO A 175 13.16 22.31 4.44
N GLY A 176 12.41 22.38 5.54
CA GLY A 176 11.62 23.54 5.89
C GLY A 176 12.09 24.14 7.22
N ARG A 177 11.97 25.45 7.35
CA ARG A 177 12.21 26.16 8.60
C ARG A 177 11.00 26.97 9.01
N VAL A 178 10.51 26.76 10.22
CA VAL A 178 9.39 27.52 10.76
C VAL A 178 9.79 28.99 10.94
N ASP A 179 9.15 29.90 10.22
CA ASP A 179 9.36 31.34 10.33
C ASP A 179 8.47 31.91 11.46
N ALA A 180 7.19 31.58 11.43
CA ALA A 180 6.23 32.04 12.44
C ALA A 180 5.13 30.98 12.70
N ALA A 181 4.66 30.92 13.94
CA ALA A 181 3.41 30.26 14.29
C ALA A 181 2.30 31.33 14.29
N ASN A 182 1.34 31.17 13.39
CA ASN A 182 0.22 32.09 13.26
C ASN A 182 -0.87 31.79 14.30
N GLY A 183 -1.71 32.74 14.62
CA GLY A 183 -2.74 32.57 15.65
C GLY A 183 -3.98 31.77 15.20
N ASP A 184 -4.03 31.34 13.93
CA ASP A 184 -5.19 30.79 13.23
C ASP A 184 -5.03 29.29 12.83
N ASP A 185 -4.33 28.51 13.63
CA ASP A 185 -4.02 27.09 13.36
C ASP A 185 -3.15 26.86 12.12
N THR A 186 -2.40 27.88 11.69
CA THR A 186 -1.42 27.82 10.62
C THR A 186 -0.01 28.16 11.08
N ILE A 187 0.97 27.78 10.27
CA ILE A 187 2.38 28.20 10.43
C ILE A 187 2.92 28.69 9.09
N THR A 188 3.85 29.62 9.18
CA THR A 188 4.64 30.03 8.01
C THR A 188 5.97 29.28 8.03
N VAL A 189 6.29 28.59 6.94
CA VAL A 189 7.53 27.84 6.77
C VAL A 189 8.28 28.37 5.56
N ASP A 190 9.55 28.58 5.72
CA ASP A 190 10.48 28.87 4.63
C ASP A 190 10.93 27.54 4.01
N VAL A 191 10.68 27.38 2.71
CA VAL A 191 11.10 26.22 1.91
C VAL A 191 11.82 26.78 0.68
N PHE A 192 13.13 26.57 0.57
CA PHE A 192 13.97 27.11 -0.52
C PHE A 192 13.92 28.64 -0.68
N GLY A 193 13.73 29.39 0.41
CA GLY A 193 13.57 30.85 0.38
C GLY A 193 12.15 31.31 0.05
N LEU A 194 11.23 30.43 -0.22
CA LEU A 194 9.82 30.72 -0.43
C LEU A 194 9.04 30.57 0.88
N LYS A 195 8.41 31.65 1.34
CA LYS A 195 7.56 31.61 2.53
C LYS A 195 6.16 31.13 2.15
N ARG A 196 5.79 29.94 2.63
CA ARG A 196 4.49 29.32 2.42
C ARG A 196 3.74 29.17 3.73
N THR A 197 2.43 29.26 3.69
CA THR A 197 1.57 29.06 4.87
C THR A 197 0.99 27.66 4.85
N PHE A 198 1.29 26.87 5.88
CA PHE A 198 0.85 25.50 6.04
C PHE A 198 -0.10 25.37 7.21
N ARG A 199 -0.93 24.33 7.19
CA ARG A 199 -1.68 23.92 8.37
C ARG A 199 -0.70 23.49 9.45
N LYS A 200 -0.97 23.89 10.71
CA LYS A 200 -0.17 23.49 11.85
C LYS A 200 -0.19 21.96 12.01
N PRO A 201 0.98 21.31 12.13
CA PRO A 201 1.05 19.87 12.35
C PRO A 201 0.58 19.49 13.75
N ASP A 202 0.27 18.20 13.96
CA ASP A 202 -0.20 17.66 15.24
C ASP A 202 0.93 17.54 16.30
N PHE A 203 2.16 17.93 15.95
CA PHE A 203 3.30 17.97 16.88
C PHE A 203 3.68 19.41 17.22
N PRO A 204 4.34 19.64 18.38
CA PRO A 204 4.76 20.98 18.78
C PRO A 204 5.76 21.60 17.81
N VAL A 205 5.52 22.83 17.41
CA VAL A 205 6.43 23.61 16.55
C VAL A 205 6.75 24.96 17.17
N SER A 206 8.00 25.42 16.97
CA SER A 206 8.50 26.69 17.44
C SER A 206 9.17 27.45 16.33
N GLY A 207 9.18 28.79 16.41
CA GLY A 207 9.89 29.63 15.45
C GLY A 207 11.37 29.25 15.36
N GLY A 208 11.90 29.14 14.14
CA GLY A 208 13.27 28.74 13.87
C GLY A 208 13.51 27.22 13.83
N GLN A 209 12.51 26.40 14.17
CA GLN A 209 12.62 24.94 14.15
C GLN A 209 12.70 24.42 12.71
N SER A 210 13.58 23.43 12.48
CA SER A 210 13.63 22.69 11.22
C SER A 210 12.60 21.56 11.21
N LEU A 211 12.03 21.31 10.03
CA LEU A 211 11.10 20.23 9.76
C LEU A 211 11.26 19.71 8.33
N HIS A 212 10.62 18.61 8.01
CA HIS A 212 10.50 18.13 6.64
C HIS A 212 9.13 18.47 6.08
N VAL A 213 9.13 19.07 4.89
CA VAL A 213 7.93 19.23 4.06
C VAL A 213 7.91 18.05 3.09
N LEU A 214 6.94 17.18 3.25
CA LEU A 214 6.71 16.01 2.39
C LEU A 214 5.77 16.40 1.27
N LEU A 215 6.13 16.06 0.05
CA LEU A 215 5.32 16.20 -1.15
C LEU A 215 5.42 14.93 -2.00
N ARG A 216 4.29 14.43 -2.45
CA ARG A 216 4.27 13.30 -3.38
C ARG A 216 4.69 13.75 -4.78
N PRO A 217 5.25 12.87 -5.63
CA PRO A 217 5.63 13.24 -7.00
C PRO A 217 4.48 13.83 -7.82
N GLU A 218 3.26 13.35 -7.62
CA GLU A 218 2.05 13.84 -8.28
C GLU A 218 1.57 15.22 -7.79
N ASP A 219 2.08 15.68 -6.65
CA ASP A 219 1.77 17.01 -6.10
C ASP A 219 2.69 18.09 -6.66
N ILE A 220 3.80 17.68 -7.26
CA ILE A 220 4.78 18.57 -7.87
C ILE A 220 4.26 19.05 -9.24
N ARG A 221 4.48 20.33 -9.51
CA ARG A 221 4.20 20.96 -10.79
C ARG A 221 5.51 21.45 -11.43
N VAL A 222 5.71 21.08 -12.65
CA VAL A 222 6.82 21.58 -13.47
C VAL A 222 6.33 22.77 -14.29
N LEU A 223 6.91 23.93 -14.04
CA LEU A 223 6.50 25.20 -14.63
C LEU A 223 7.57 25.70 -15.61
N ALA A 224 7.16 26.60 -16.50
CA ALA A 224 8.07 27.29 -17.40
C ALA A 224 9.12 28.11 -16.62
N PRO A 225 10.32 28.29 -17.14
CA PRO A 225 11.42 29.00 -16.43
C PRO A 225 11.11 30.45 -16.13
N ASP A 226 10.20 31.09 -16.86
CA ASP A 226 9.74 32.46 -16.72
C ASP A 226 8.50 32.63 -15.84
N ASP A 227 7.96 31.53 -15.28
CA ASP A 227 6.84 31.61 -14.35
C ASP A 227 7.22 32.43 -13.11
N GLU A 228 6.24 33.13 -12.51
CA GLU A 228 6.48 33.95 -11.32
C GLU A 228 6.64 33.08 -10.05
N ASP A 229 6.03 31.90 -10.01
CA ASP A 229 6.08 30.97 -8.86
C ASP A 229 7.15 29.89 -9.06
N GLY A 230 7.56 29.27 -7.96
CA GLY A 230 8.41 28.08 -7.93
C GLY A 230 9.90 28.32 -7.77
N VAL A 231 10.62 27.22 -7.58
CA VAL A 231 12.06 27.15 -7.37
C VAL A 231 12.75 26.74 -8.67
N ALA A 232 13.81 27.46 -9.05
CA ALA A 232 14.55 27.17 -10.28
C ALA A 232 15.25 25.81 -10.20
N GLY A 233 15.17 25.06 -11.29
CA GLY A 233 15.79 23.77 -11.43
C GLY A 233 16.05 23.41 -12.89
N LYS A 234 16.58 22.21 -13.09
CA LYS A 234 16.93 21.66 -14.40
C LYS A 234 16.53 20.23 -14.52
N ILE A 235 15.85 19.85 -15.59
CA ILE A 235 15.46 18.46 -15.85
C ILE A 235 16.70 17.62 -16.16
N VAL A 236 16.92 16.54 -15.39
CA VAL A 236 18.04 15.62 -15.57
C VAL A 236 17.61 14.26 -16.11
N GLU A 237 16.39 13.82 -15.79
CA GLU A 237 15.82 12.58 -16.31
C GLU A 237 14.34 12.77 -16.65
N ARG A 238 13.86 12.02 -17.65
CA ARG A 238 12.43 11.93 -18.00
C ARG A 238 12.09 10.49 -18.41
N ASN A 239 11.09 9.95 -17.77
CA ASN A 239 10.65 8.57 -17.97
C ASN A 239 9.16 8.53 -18.32
N TYR A 240 8.86 8.25 -19.59
CA TYR A 240 7.48 8.07 -20.04
C TYR A 240 6.94 6.70 -19.62
N LYS A 241 5.84 6.69 -18.88
CA LYS A 241 5.16 5.48 -18.36
C LYS A 241 3.80 5.22 -19.01
N GLY A 242 3.52 5.82 -20.15
CA GLY A 242 2.24 5.70 -20.86
C GLY A 242 1.26 6.80 -20.45
N SER A 243 0.62 6.69 -19.31
CA SER A 243 -0.34 7.68 -18.81
C SER A 243 0.31 8.79 -17.97
N THR A 244 1.55 8.61 -17.52
CA THR A 244 2.31 9.58 -16.73
C THR A 244 3.70 9.77 -17.31
N LEU A 245 4.26 10.92 -16.99
CA LEU A 245 5.63 11.31 -17.30
C LEU A 245 6.32 11.65 -15.98
N ASP A 246 7.30 10.85 -15.61
CA ASP A 246 8.10 11.11 -14.43
C ASP A 246 9.34 11.91 -14.82
N SER A 247 9.61 12.97 -14.09
CA SER A 247 10.76 13.85 -14.28
C SER A 247 11.59 13.92 -13.01
N VAL A 248 12.90 13.80 -13.15
CA VAL A 248 13.86 14.11 -12.08
C VAL A 248 14.43 15.49 -12.37
N ILE A 249 14.34 16.39 -11.42
CA ILE A 249 14.75 17.79 -11.53
C ILE A 249 15.78 18.08 -10.45
N HIS A 250 16.94 18.62 -10.83
CA HIS A 250 17.92 19.12 -9.87
C HIS A 250 17.69 20.62 -9.65
N LEU A 251 17.49 21.01 -8.39
CA LEU A 251 17.44 22.41 -7.98
C LEU A 251 18.85 22.99 -7.89
N GLU A 252 18.97 24.33 -7.79
CA GLU A 252 20.26 25.00 -7.73
C GLU A 252 21.10 24.65 -6.50
N ASP A 253 20.46 24.29 -5.39
CA ASP A 253 21.14 23.85 -4.15
C ASP A 253 21.56 22.36 -4.17
N GLY A 254 21.31 21.66 -5.28
CA GLY A 254 21.60 20.24 -5.45
C GLY A 254 20.50 19.30 -4.97
N THR A 255 19.36 19.80 -4.50
CA THR A 255 18.21 18.99 -4.14
C THR A 255 17.63 18.33 -5.38
N GLU A 256 17.38 17.02 -5.29
CA GLU A 256 16.69 16.25 -6.32
C GLU A 256 15.18 16.25 -6.05
N VAL A 257 14.39 16.55 -7.07
CA VAL A 257 12.93 16.57 -7.02
C VAL A 257 12.38 15.59 -8.04
N LEU A 258 11.52 14.70 -7.60
CA LEU A 258 10.76 13.79 -8.44
C LEU A 258 9.38 14.37 -8.69
N ALA A 259 9.00 14.55 -9.95
CA ALA A 259 7.66 14.98 -10.37
C ALA A 259 7.03 13.88 -11.23
N SER A 260 5.73 13.62 -11.03
CA SER A 260 4.94 12.67 -11.82
C SER A 260 3.69 13.38 -12.33
N GLU A 261 3.66 13.67 -13.61
CA GLU A 261 2.59 14.44 -14.23
C GLU A 261 1.77 13.55 -15.17
N PHE A 262 0.46 13.79 -15.29
CA PHE A 262 -0.34 13.15 -16.33
C PHE A 262 0.17 13.58 -17.70
N PHE A 263 0.45 12.60 -18.56
CA PHE A 263 0.89 12.88 -19.91
C PHE A 263 -0.30 13.26 -20.80
N ASP A 264 -0.29 14.50 -21.30
CA ASP A 264 -1.25 15.02 -22.28
C ASP A 264 -0.53 15.24 -23.61
N GLU A 265 -0.88 14.43 -24.62
CA GLU A 265 -0.27 14.54 -25.97
C GLU A 265 -0.62 15.87 -26.67
N ASP A 266 -1.72 16.51 -26.28
CA ASP A 266 -2.20 17.75 -26.87
C ASP A 266 -1.61 19.01 -26.21
N ASP A 267 -0.92 18.86 -25.07
CA ASP A 267 -0.31 19.97 -24.35
C ASP A 267 1.18 20.15 -24.73
N PRO A 268 1.52 21.16 -25.55
CA PRO A 268 2.90 21.41 -25.95
C PRO A 268 3.82 21.82 -24.80
N THR A 269 3.29 22.19 -23.63
CA THR A 269 4.09 22.56 -22.46
C THR A 269 4.77 21.35 -21.82
N PHE A 270 4.34 20.12 -22.15
CA PHE A 270 4.98 18.88 -21.71
C PHE A 270 6.23 18.47 -22.49
N ASP A 271 6.64 19.21 -23.55
CA ASP A 271 7.78 18.84 -24.40
C ASP A 271 9.12 19.38 -23.88
N TYR A 272 9.30 19.44 -22.55
CA TYR A 272 10.60 19.80 -21.97
C TYR A 272 11.66 18.74 -22.28
N ARG A 273 12.86 19.18 -22.69
CA ARG A 273 14.00 18.32 -22.99
C ARG A 273 14.93 18.16 -21.81
N LEU A 274 15.72 17.09 -21.84
CA LEU A 274 16.78 16.92 -20.86
C LEU A 274 17.72 18.14 -20.90
N GLY A 275 18.01 18.68 -19.74
CA GLY A 275 18.87 19.82 -19.55
C GLY A 275 18.17 21.17 -19.65
N GLU A 276 16.88 21.23 -19.95
CA GLU A 276 16.13 22.49 -19.96
C GLU A 276 15.91 23.04 -18.55
N PRO A 277 16.00 24.37 -18.40
CA PRO A 277 15.63 25.01 -17.15
C PRO A 277 14.10 24.98 -16.96
N VAL A 278 13.68 24.77 -15.74
CA VAL A 278 12.27 24.76 -15.32
C VAL A 278 12.14 25.39 -13.94
N LYS A 279 10.91 25.63 -13.51
CA LYS A 279 10.61 25.89 -12.11
C LYS A 279 9.78 24.76 -11.51
N VAL A 280 10.02 24.49 -10.24
CA VAL A 280 9.30 23.50 -9.44
C VAL A 280 8.40 24.22 -8.44
N SER A 281 7.12 23.93 -8.50
CA SER A 281 6.13 24.36 -7.52
C SER A 281 5.28 23.17 -7.09
N TRP A 282 4.29 23.37 -6.24
CA TRP A 282 3.37 22.33 -5.80
C TRP A 282 1.99 22.89 -5.50
N VAL A 283 1.02 22.00 -5.31
CA VAL A 283 -0.35 22.37 -4.97
C VAL A 283 -0.44 22.71 -3.50
N ASP A 284 -0.80 23.94 -3.16
CA ASP A 284 -0.98 24.39 -1.78
C ASP A 284 -2.00 23.53 -1.03
N GLY A 285 -1.64 23.13 0.20
CA GLY A 285 -2.49 22.31 1.07
C GLY A 285 -2.35 20.80 0.88
N TRP A 286 -1.46 20.33 -0.01
CA TRP A 286 -1.18 18.91 -0.23
C TRP A 286 0.11 18.46 0.46
N GLU A 287 0.86 19.39 0.97
CA GLU A 287 2.05 19.14 1.75
C GLU A 287 1.72 18.51 3.13
N TRP A 288 2.60 17.62 3.58
CA TRP A 288 2.56 17.05 4.92
C TRP A 288 3.84 17.36 5.70
N LEU A 289 3.69 17.79 6.95
CA LEU A 289 4.83 18.21 7.76
C LEU A 289 5.25 17.08 8.71
N LEU A 290 6.55 16.81 8.76
CA LEU A 290 7.14 15.82 9.63
C LEU A 290 8.30 16.41 10.43
N PRO A 291 8.52 15.99 11.69
CA PRO A 291 9.66 16.43 12.46
C PRO A 291 10.97 15.93 11.84
N THR A 292 12.07 16.69 12.00
CA THR A 292 13.42 16.30 11.56
C THR A 292 14.04 15.20 12.39
N GLU A 293 13.68 15.09 13.65
CA GLU A 293 14.09 14.01 14.54
C GLU A 293 12.95 12.98 14.66
N PRO A 294 13.25 11.68 14.69
CA PRO A 294 12.23 10.71 15.02
C PRO A 294 11.77 11.00 16.45
N GLU A 295 10.48 11.29 16.60
CA GLU A 295 9.86 11.28 17.92
C GLU A 295 10.15 9.92 18.56
N ALA A 296 10.86 9.89 19.68
CA ALA A 296 11.07 8.65 20.40
C ALA A 296 9.68 8.09 20.75
N LEU A 297 9.37 6.91 20.22
CA LEU A 297 8.13 6.22 20.56
C LEU A 297 8.05 6.20 22.10
N PRO A 298 6.91 6.58 22.71
CA PRO A 298 6.76 6.51 24.12
C PRO A 298 7.12 5.08 24.56
N GLU A 299 8.12 4.93 25.43
CA GLU A 299 8.42 3.68 26.10
C GLU A 299 7.12 3.27 26.79
N GLU A 300 6.54 2.14 26.34
CA GLU A 300 5.42 1.55 27.07
C GLU A 300 5.95 1.30 28.49
N GLU A 301 5.47 2.09 29.46
CA GLU A 301 5.69 1.83 30.88
C GLU A 301 5.26 0.38 31.11
N GLY A 302 6.26 -0.47 31.35
CA GLY A 302 6.03 -1.86 31.66
C GLY A 302 5.09 -1.97 32.83
N THR A 303 3.86 -2.33 32.56
CA THR A 303 2.94 -2.83 33.59
C THR A 303 3.46 -4.18 34.05
N ASP A 304 4.36 -4.15 35.01
CA ASP A 304 4.58 -5.28 35.92
C ASP A 304 3.27 -5.53 36.68
N ALA A 305 2.59 -6.62 36.36
CA ALA A 305 1.63 -7.31 37.22
C ALA A 305 1.44 -8.77 36.75
#